data_a704b86dc2efba1ebfb7e7f6a6db1895
#
_entry.id   a704b86dc2efba1ebfb7e7f6a6db1895
#
_cell.length_a   1.000
_cell.length_b   1.000
_cell.length_c   1.000
_cell.angle_alpha   90.00
_cell.angle_beta   90.00
_cell.angle_gamma   90.00
#
_symmetry.space_group_name_H-M   'P 1'
#
loop_
_entity.id
_entity.type
_entity.pdbx_description
1 polymer ?
#
loop_
_entity_poly.entity_id
_entity_poly.type
_entity_poly.pdbx_seq_one_letter_code
_entity_poly.pdbx_strand_id
1 'polypeptide(L)'
;RDNCEVNTREGIILDFLERPVPEDWQNWPLDRRRMFWGGAVQGDVKLVPRDRVCALEVWCEALDGKQRDMRYSDTAEINSIIEASALWKRARGSLRFGYCGKQRGFQKVRL
;
A
#
# COMPACT_ATOMS: atom_id res chain seq x y z
N ARG A 1 8.48 -23.39 -10.19
CA ARG A 1 7.77 -23.62 -9.81
C ARG A 1 7.23 -23.17 -8.65
N ASP A 2 7.25 -23.69 -7.71
CA ASP A 2 6.66 -23.30 -6.46
C ASP A 2 7.07 -21.92 -6.00
N ASN A 3 8.25 -21.52 -6.37
CA ASN A 3 8.74 -20.19 -6.02
C ASN A 3 7.93 -19.08 -6.64
N CYS A 4 7.20 -19.38 -7.70
CA CYS A 4 6.41 -18.35 -8.39
C CYS A 4 5.32 -17.77 -7.51
N GLU A 5 4.70 -18.58 -6.64
CA GLU A 5 3.63 -18.08 -5.78
C GLU A 5 4.14 -17.04 -4.79
N VAL A 6 5.28 -17.32 -4.16
CA VAL A 6 5.87 -16.38 -3.21
C VAL A 6 6.28 -15.10 -3.92
N ASN A 7 6.93 -15.27 -5.09
CA ASN A 7 7.39 -14.11 -5.85
C ASN A 7 6.24 -13.28 -6.39
N THR A 8 5.09 -13.91 -6.68
CA THR A 8 3.94 -13.18 -7.21
C THR A 8 3.43 -12.17 -6.20
N ARG A 9 3.30 -12.58 -4.93
CA ARG A 9 2.82 -11.66 -3.90
C ARG A 9 3.81 -10.51 -3.69
N GLU A 10 5.08 -10.83 -3.62
CA GLU A 10 6.11 -9.83 -3.47
C GLU A 10 6.10 -8.86 -4.64
N GLY A 11 6.00 -9.37 -5.86
CA GLY A 11 5.95 -8.53 -7.05
C GLY A 11 4.76 -7.59 -7.06
N ILE A 12 3.60 -8.08 -6.65
CA ILE A 12 2.40 -7.25 -6.57
C ILE A 12 2.60 -6.11 -5.58
N ILE A 13 3.18 -6.42 -4.42
CA ILE A 13 3.40 -5.41 -3.38
C ILE A 13 4.41 -4.37 -3.84
N LEU A 14 5.52 -4.79 -4.42
CA LEU A 14 6.54 -3.85 -4.88
C LEU A 14 6.02 -2.96 -6.01
N ASP A 15 5.24 -3.51 -6.93
CA ASP A 15 4.62 -2.73 -7.99
C ASP A 15 3.65 -1.69 -7.40
N PHE A 16 2.85 -2.12 -6.42
CA PHE A 16 1.91 -1.23 -5.75
C PHE A 16 2.63 -0.04 -5.10
N LEU A 17 3.78 -0.29 -4.48
CA LEU A 17 4.53 0.77 -3.80
C LEU A 17 5.08 1.81 -4.77
N GLU A 18 5.31 1.44 -6.03
CA GLU A 18 5.87 2.36 -7.01
C GLU A 18 4.83 3.15 -7.78
N ARG A 19 3.56 2.78 -7.67
CA ARG A 19 2.51 3.48 -8.41
C ARG A 19 2.22 4.85 -7.81
N PRO A 20 2.08 5.88 -8.65
CA PRO A 20 1.69 7.19 -8.15
C PRO A 20 0.24 7.17 -7.68
N VAL A 21 -0.09 8.10 -6.81
CA VAL A 21 -1.43 8.20 -6.23
C VAL A 21 -1.96 9.61 -6.45
N PRO A 22 -3.30 9.79 -6.44
CA PRO A 22 -3.87 11.14 -6.52
C PRO A 22 -3.39 12.02 -5.37
N GLU A 23 -3.29 13.31 -5.63
CA GLU A 23 -2.79 14.27 -4.65
C GLU A 23 -3.57 14.26 -3.35
N ASP A 24 -4.89 14.05 -3.42
CA ASP A 24 -5.75 14.01 -2.24
C ASP A 24 -6.06 12.58 -1.78
N TRP A 25 -5.14 11.65 -2.05
CA TRP A 25 -5.29 10.22 -1.77
C TRP A 25 -5.78 9.90 -0.37
N GLN A 26 -5.33 10.65 0.63
CA GLN A 26 -5.69 10.37 2.00
C GLN A 26 -7.17 10.63 2.30
N ASN A 27 -7.84 11.39 1.44
CA ASN A 27 -9.25 11.68 1.59
C ASN A 27 -10.16 10.70 0.84
N TRP A 28 -9.57 9.76 0.11
CA TRP A 28 -10.34 8.83 -0.69
C TRP A 28 -10.74 7.60 0.13
N PRO A 29 -12.03 7.21 0.13
CA PRO A 29 -12.44 5.97 0.78
C PRO A 29 -11.97 4.76 0.00
N LEU A 30 -11.99 3.60 0.65
CA LEU A 30 -11.48 2.36 0.04
C LEU A 30 -12.15 2.02 -1.28
N ASP A 31 -13.47 2.16 -1.36
CA ASP A 31 -14.19 1.83 -2.59
C ASP A 31 -13.71 2.65 -3.76
N ARG A 32 -13.50 3.95 -3.55
CA ARG A 32 -13.01 4.81 -4.61
C ARG A 32 -11.59 4.48 -5.00
N ARG A 33 -10.76 4.11 -4.03
CA ARG A 33 -9.38 3.71 -4.30
C ARG A 33 -9.36 2.44 -5.15
N ARG A 34 -10.22 1.47 -4.84
CA ARG A 34 -10.32 0.24 -5.64
C ARG A 34 -10.73 0.53 -7.07
N MET A 35 -11.66 1.45 -7.26
CA MET A 35 -12.07 1.86 -8.60
C MET A 35 -10.90 2.52 -9.35
N PHE A 36 -10.12 3.32 -8.65
CA PHE A 36 -8.94 3.95 -9.25
C PHE A 36 -7.94 2.88 -9.72
N TRP A 37 -7.66 1.89 -8.87
CA TRP A 37 -6.73 0.83 -9.24
C TRP A 37 -7.24 0.00 -10.39
N GLY A 38 -8.54 -0.14 -10.51
CA GLY A 38 -9.17 -0.85 -11.62
C GLY A 38 -9.32 -0.04 -12.89
N GLY A 39 -8.90 1.24 -12.87
CA GLY A 39 -8.98 2.09 -14.05
C GLY A 39 -10.35 2.71 -14.28
N ALA A 40 -11.27 2.60 -13.32
CA ALA A 40 -12.63 3.09 -13.48
C ALA A 40 -12.79 4.58 -13.17
N VAL A 41 -11.82 5.17 -12.46
CA VAL A 41 -11.88 6.60 -12.16
C VAL A 41 -11.37 7.38 -13.36
N GLN A 42 -12.20 8.28 -13.87
CA GLN A 42 -11.86 9.08 -15.04
C GLN A 42 -11.76 10.55 -14.65
N GLY A 43 -11.04 11.30 -15.46
CA GLY A 43 -10.90 12.74 -15.29
C GLY A 43 -9.46 13.12 -15.01
N ASP A 44 -9.24 14.42 -14.89
CA ASP A 44 -7.91 14.96 -14.66
C ASP A 44 -7.57 14.87 -13.19
N VAL A 45 -6.92 13.78 -12.80
CA VAL A 45 -6.48 13.59 -11.44
C VAL A 45 -4.97 13.82 -11.41
N LYS A 46 -4.56 14.77 -10.59
CA LYS A 46 -3.13 15.03 -10.44
C LYS A 46 -2.50 13.91 -9.62
N LEU A 47 -1.51 13.26 -10.20
CA LEU A 47 -0.83 12.15 -9.55
C LEU A 47 0.48 12.62 -8.93
N VAL A 48 0.78 12.10 -7.75
CA VAL A 48 2.02 12.40 -7.05
C VAL A 48 2.64 11.09 -6.58
N PRO A 49 3.96 11.06 -6.35
CA PRO A 49 4.59 9.86 -5.81
C PRO A 49 4.03 9.54 -4.43
N ARG A 50 3.89 8.24 -4.16
CA ARG A 50 3.43 7.79 -2.85
C ARG A 50 4.50 8.10 -1.82
N ASP A 51 4.12 8.71 -0.71
CA ASP A 51 5.08 9.10 0.32
C ASP A 51 4.98 8.24 1.59
N ARG A 52 3.91 7.49 1.76
CA ARG A 52 3.71 6.63 2.93
C ARG A 52 2.88 5.42 2.58
N VAL A 53 3.05 4.36 3.35
CA VAL A 53 2.29 3.14 3.16
C VAL A 53 2.20 2.38 4.48
N CYS A 54 1.13 1.62 4.67
CA CYS A 54 1.02 0.71 5.81
C CYS A 54 0.54 -0.65 5.29
N ALA A 55 0.75 -1.68 6.13
CA ALA A 55 0.39 -3.04 5.74
C ALA A 55 -1.10 -3.17 5.42
N LEU A 56 -1.95 -2.47 6.16
CA LEU A 56 -3.39 -2.53 5.92
C LEU A 56 -3.78 -1.99 4.55
N GLU A 57 -3.15 -0.90 4.11
CA GLU A 57 -3.37 -0.38 2.77
C GLU A 57 -3.00 -1.41 1.70
N VAL A 58 -1.85 -2.03 1.85
CA VAL A 58 -1.39 -3.05 0.91
C VAL A 58 -2.38 -4.21 0.88
N TRP A 59 -2.79 -4.67 2.05
CA TRP A 59 -3.73 -5.79 2.15
C TRP A 59 -5.05 -5.49 1.44
N CYS A 60 -5.63 -4.34 1.70
CA CYS A 60 -6.95 -4.00 1.16
C CYS A 60 -6.91 -3.57 -0.31
N GLU A 61 -5.83 -2.93 -0.74
CA GLU A 61 -5.77 -2.34 -2.08
C GLU A 61 -4.99 -3.18 -3.07
N ALA A 62 -3.82 -3.67 -2.69
CA ALA A 62 -2.99 -4.45 -3.60
C ALA A 62 -3.41 -5.91 -3.64
N LEU A 63 -3.74 -6.48 -2.48
CA LEU A 63 -4.08 -7.89 -2.35
C LEU A 63 -5.60 -8.13 -2.31
N ASP A 64 -6.38 -7.05 -2.38
CA ASP A 64 -7.84 -7.11 -2.41
C ASP A 64 -8.45 -7.90 -1.26
N GLY A 65 -7.82 -7.82 -0.08
CA GLY A 65 -8.30 -8.50 1.12
C GLY A 65 -9.25 -7.65 1.92
N LYS A 66 -9.91 -8.28 2.87
CA LYS A 66 -10.78 -7.58 3.82
C LYS A 66 -10.02 -7.37 5.11
N GLN A 67 -10.19 -6.21 5.73
CA GLN A 67 -9.47 -5.88 6.95
C GLN A 67 -9.61 -6.96 8.03
N ARG A 68 -10.82 -7.47 8.21
CA ARG A 68 -11.09 -8.48 9.24
C ARG A 68 -10.41 -9.83 8.99
N ASP A 69 -9.98 -10.07 7.75
CA ASP A 69 -9.36 -11.33 7.37
C ASP A 69 -7.84 -11.28 7.45
N MET A 70 -7.29 -10.11 7.73
CA MET A 70 -5.84 -9.93 7.82
C MET A 70 -5.30 -10.53 9.10
N ARG A 71 -4.36 -11.46 8.96
CA ARG A 71 -3.74 -12.13 10.10
C ARG A 71 -2.41 -11.48 10.43
N TYR A 72 -1.91 -11.78 11.62
CA TYR A 72 -0.61 -11.28 12.01
C TYR A 72 0.49 -11.71 11.04
N SER A 73 0.42 -12.95 10.54
CA SER A 73 1.40 -13.44 9.57
C SER A 73 1.34 -12.65 8.27
N ASP A 74 0.17 -12.22 7.85
CA ASP A 74 0.04 -11.40 6.64
C ASP A 74 0.68 -10.04 6.86
N THR A 75 0.43 -9.43 8.01
CA THR A 75 1.04 -8.15 8.37
C THR A 75 2.55 -8.26 8.39
N ALA A 76 3.07 -9.30 9.01
CA ALA A 76 4.51 -9.51 9.13
C ALA A 76 5.16 -9.71 7.76
N GLU A 77 4.50 -10.46 6.89
CA GLU A 77 5.02 -10.69 5.53
C GLU A 77 5.06 -9.38 4.74
N ILE A 78 3.97 -8.62 4.77
CA ILE A 78 3.89 -7.36 4.04
C ILE A 78 4.96 -6.39 4.55
N ASN A 79 5.09 -6.28 5.87
CA ASN A 79 6.09 -5.39 6.46
C ASN A 79 7.51 -5.81 6.06
N SER A 80 7.79 -7.11 6.03
CA SER A 80 9.10 -7.63 5.63
C SER A 80 9.42 -7.23 4.19
N ILE A 81 8.44 -7.33 3.30
CA ILE A 81 8.64 -6.98 1.90
C ILE A 81 8.93 -5.50 1.75
N ILE A 82 8.18 -4.65 2.47
CA ILE A 82 8.39 -3.21 2.41
C ILE A 82 9.78 -2.85 2.98
N GLU A 83 10.14 -3.44 4.12
CA GLU A 83 11.42 -3.16 4.74
C GLU A 83 12.61 -3.60 3.89
N ALA A 84 12.44 -4.66 3.11
CA ALA A 84 13.50 -5.13 2.23
C ALA A 84 13.74 -4.16 1.07
N SER A 85 12.79 -3.28 0.80
CA SER A 85 12.95 -2.28 -0.24
C SER A 85 13.77 -1.12 0.31
N ALA A 86 14.83 -0.73 -0.40
CA ALA A 86 15.71 0.35 0.06
C ALA A 86 15.02 1.72 0.04
N LEU A 87 13.88 1.82 -0.60
CA LEU A 87 13.18 3.10 -0.76
C LEU A 87 12.22 3.41 0.38
N TRP A 88 12.02 2.48 1.31
CA TRP A 88 11.06 2.64 2.39
C TRP A 88 11.71 2.37 3.74
N LYS A 89 11.33 3.16 4.73
CA LYS A 89 11.83 2.94 6.09
C LYS A 89 10.68 3.15 7.09
N ARG A 90 10.73 2.48 8.22
CA ARG A 90 9.70 2.58 9.24
C ARG A 90 9.56 4.01 9.74
N ALA A 91 8.32 4.47 9.85
CA ALA A 91 8.04 5.76 10.46
C ALA A 91 8.27 5.67 11.97
N ARG A 92 8.62 6.78 12.58
CA ARG A 92 8.91 6.81 14.01
C ARG A 92 7.67 6.59 14.87
N GLY A 93 6.51 6.93 14.38
CA GLY A 93 5.28 6.78 15.11
C GLY A 93 4.15 6.43 14.19
N SER A 94 2.95 6.60 14.67
CA SER A 94 1.77 6.33 13.85
C SER A 94 1.55 7.47 12.86
N LEU A 95 1.09 7.12 11.67
CA LEU A 95 0.73 8.07 10.63
C LEU A 95 -0.73 7.87 10.27
N ARG A 96 -1.33 8.86 9.64
CA ARG A 96 -2.70 8.75 9.15
C ARG A 96 -2.69 8.20 7.73
N PHE A 97 -3.56 7.24 7.50
CA PHE A 97 -3.67 6.54 6.22
C PHE A 97 -5.10 6.58 5.66
N GLY A 98 -5.78 7.70 5.82
CA GLY A 98 -7.13 7.85 5.29
C GLY A 98 -8.10 6.89 5.96
N TYR A 99 -8.76 6.03 5.18
CA TYR A 99 -9.73 5.09 5.72
C TYR A 99 -9.15 4.10 6.73
N CYS A 100 -7.83 3.90 6.70
CA CYS A 100 -7.18 2.99 7.66
C CYS A 100 -6.99 3.64 9.02
N GLY A 101 -7.14 4.96 9.12
CA GLY A 101 -6.91 5.67 10.36
C GLY A 101 -5.45 5.72 10.74
N LYS A 102 -5.17 5.80 12.02
CA LYS A 102 -3.81 5.84 12.53
C LYS A 102 -3.22 4.44 12.52
N GLN A 103 -2.11 4.28 11.83
CA GLN A 103 -1.42 3.00 11.72
C GLN A 103 0.08 3.22 11.78
N ARG A 104 0.79 2.21 12.24
CA ARG A 104 2.23 2.18 12.09
C ARG A 104 2.53 1.81 10.65
N GLY A 105 3.41 2.56 10.02
CA GLY A 105 3.68 2.32 8.62
C GLY A 105 5.08 2.75 8.24
N PHE A 106 5.25 3.01 6.96
CA PHE A 106 6.54 3.32 6.38
C PHE A 106 6.46 4.64 5.62
N GLN A 107 7.57 5.32 5.56
CA GLN A 107 7.71 6.56 4.79
C GLN A 107 8.76 6.34 3.72
N LYS A 108 8.57 6.97 2.57
CA LYS A 108 9.52 6.87 1.48
C LYS A 108 10.79 7.64 1.82
N VAL A 109 11.92 7.00 1.60
CA VAL A 109 13.23 7.62 1.83
C VAL A 109 13.46 8.64 0.72
N ARG A 110 13.85 9.85 1.12
CA ARG A 110 14.19 10.88 0.14
C ARG A 110 15.69 10.79 -0.14
N LEU A 111 16.01 10.80 -1.41
CA LEU A 111 17.39 10.74 -1.85
C LEU A 111 17.89 12.12 -2.28
#